data_f9f265c81e9caae38fe6d91e969aaee4
#
_entry.id   f9f265c81e9caae38fe6d91e969aaee4
#
_cell.length_a   1.000
_cell.length_b   1.000
_cell.length_c   1.000
_cell.angle_alpha   90.00
_cell.angle_beta   90.00
_cell.angle_gamma   90.00
#
_symmetry.space_group_name_H-M   'P 1'
#
loop_
_entity.id
_entity.type
_entity.pdbx_description
1 polymer ?
#
loop_
_entity_poly.entity_id
_entity_poly.type
_entity_poly.pdbx_seq_one_letter_code
_entity_poly.pdbx_strand_id
1 'polypeptide(L)'
;MRIARVVGSVTLNRCHPSFVGARLRIVQPLSLAELRGQRQPQADELVAWDDLGAGLGGLVTISEGAEASQPFRPEMKAVDVYLSAILDRVEIDPNLLPGA
;
A
#
# COMPACT_ATOMS: atom_id res chain seq x y z
N MET A 1 9.27 -1.88 -2.80
CA MET A 1 7.86 -2.29 -3.03
C MET A 1 7.49 -3.36 -2.03
N ARG A 2 6.33 -3.25 -1.44
CA ARG A 2 5.81 -4.25 -0.48
C ARG A 2 4.37 -4.58 -0.81
N ILE A 3 3.93 -5.76 -0.38
CA ILE A 3 2.53 -6.17 -0.49
C ILE A 3 1.79 -5.71 0.77
N ALA A 4 0.59 -5.21 0.58
CA ALA A 4 -0.23 -4.73 1.68
C ALA A 4 -1.71 -5.02 1.42
N ARG A 5 -2.53 -4.97 2.46
CA ARG A 5 -3.99 -5.07 2.35
C ARG A 5 -4.61 -3.72 2.64
N VAL A 6 -5.58 -3.32 1.84
CA VAL A 6 -6.35 -2.10 2.10
C VAL A 6 -7.30 -2.36 3.25
N VAL A 7 -7.15 -1.59 4.34
CA VAL A 7 -7.96 -1.78 5.55
C VAL A 7 -8.82 -0.57 5.89
N GLY A 8 -8.67 0.54 5.17
CA GLY A 8 -9.46 1.73 5.41
C GLY A 8 -9.21 2.82 4.40
N SER A 9 -9.82 3.97 4.61
CA SER A 9 -9.63 5.15 3.79
C SER A 9 -9.53 6.40 4.68
N VAL A 10 -8.91 7.46 4.13
CA VAL A 10 -8.71 8.71 4.83
C VAL A 10 -9.29 9.84 3.98
N THR A 11 -10.07 10.72 4.61
CA THR A 11 -10.58 11.92 3.97
C THR A 11 -9.95 13.13 4.66
N LEU A 12 -9.34 14.03 3.88
CA LEU A 12 -8.68 15.22 4.40
C LEU A 12 -9.70 16.37 4.50
N ASN A 13 -9.62 17.14 5.60
CA ASN A 13 -10.39 18.37 5.75
C ASN A 13 -9.63 19.56 5.19
N ARG A 14 -8.41 19.79 5.71
CA ARG A 14 -7.48 20.80 5.20
C ARG A 14 -6.17 20.14 4.84
N CYS A 15 -5.57 20.57 3.75
CA CYS A 15 -4.31 19.99 3.32
C CYS A 15 -3.48 20.99 2.53
N HIS A 16 -2.20 20.69 2.44
CA HIS A 16 -1.30 21.39 1.53
C HIS A 16 -1.81 21.20 0.09
N PRO A 17 -1.66 22.21 -0.79
CA PRO A 17 -2.13 22.08 -2.18
C PRO A 17 -1.64 20.86 -2.93
N SER A 18 -0.47 20.31 -2.56
CA SER A 18 0.05 19.09 -3.18
C SER A 18 -0.82 17.86 -2.95
N PHE A 19 -1.75 17.91 -1.98
CA PHE A 19 -2.69 16.80 -1.69
C PHE A 19 -4.06 17.00 -2.33
N VAL A 20 -4.30 18.09 -3.05
CA VAL A 20 -5.59 18.31 -3.71
C VAL A 20 -5.82 17.19 -4.72
N GLY A 21 -7.00 16.56 -4.64
CA GLY A 21 -7.36 15.43 -5.48
C GLY A 21 -6.85 14.09 -4.97
N ALA A 22 -6.15 14.06 -3.83
CA ALA A 22 -5.63 12.82 -3.26
C ALA A 22 -6.77 11.89 -2.85
N ARG A 23 -6.63 10.63 -3.23
CA ARG A 23 -7.39 9.51 -2.66
C ARG A 23 -6.43 8.75 -1.76
N LEU A 24 -6.77 8.67 -0.48
CA LEU A 24 -5.87 8.06 0.50
C LEU A 24 -6.48 6.80 1.07
N ARG A 25 -5.68 5.73 1.15
CA ARG A 25 -6.07 4.44 1.74
C ARG A 25 -5.17 4.13 2.92
N ILE A 26 -5.75 3.53 3.95
CA ILE A 26 -4.97 2.92 5.03
C ILE A 26 -4.62 1.52 4.57
N VAL A 27 -3.34 1.19 4.56
CA VAL A 27 -2.86 -0.11 4.09
C VAL A 27 -2.06 -0.79 5.19
N GLN A 28 -2.24 -2.11 5.33
CA GLN A 28 -1.52 -2.96 6.27
C GLN A 28 -0.47 -3.74 5.51
N PRO A 29 0.83 -3.41 5.66
CA PRO A 29 1.89 -4.21 5.05
C PRO A 29 1.89 -5.63 5.59
N LEU A 30 2.17 -6.61 4.74
CA LEU A 30 2.12 -8.02 5.08
C LEU A 30 3.43 -8.71 4.71
N SER A 31 3.98 -9.49 5.66
CA SER A 31 5.08 -10.41 5.39
C SER A 31 4.55 -11.65 4.67
N LEU A 32 5.47 -12.51 4.20
CA LEU A 32 5.06 -13.76 3.55
C LEU A 32 4.27 -14.66 4.51
N ALA A 33 4.69 -14.76 5.77
CA ALA A 33 3.97 -15.56 6.76
C ALA A 33 2.55 -15.01 7.00
N GLU A 34 2.40 -13.69 7.02
CA GLU A 34 1.12 -13.04 7.21
C GLU A 34 0.20 -13.22 5.99
N LEU A 35 0.79 -13.17 4.78
CA LEU A 35 0.05 -13.46 3.54
C LEU A 35 -0.48 -14.88 3.51
N ARG A 36 0.24 -15.82 4.10
CA ARG A 36 -0.17 -17.22 4.19
C ARG A 36 -1.15 -17.49 5.35
N GLY A 37 -1.48 -16.46 6.12
CA GLY A 37 -2.39 -16.61 7.25
C GLY A 37 -1.78 -17.29 8.47
N GLN A 38 -0.45 -17.44 8.52
CA GLN A 38 0.23 -18.13 9.62
C GLN A 38 0.46 -17.23 10.83
N ARG A 39 0.33 -15.93 10.67
CA ARG A 39 0.60 -14.95 11.71
C ARG A 39 -0.27 -13.71 11.49
N GLN A 40 -0.63 -13.05 12.59
CA GLN A 40 -1.32 -11.78 12.52
C GLN A 40 -0.36 -10.67 12.05
N PRO A 41 -0.85 -9.68 11.30
CA PRO A 41 -0.01 -8.57 10.84
C PRO A 41 0.72 -7.87 11.99
N GLN A 42 2.00 -7.58 11.79
CA GLN A 42 2.88 -7.00 12.80
C GLN A 42 3.32 -5.56 12.48
N ALA A 43 3.39 -5.21 11.19
CA ALA A 43 3.84 -3.88 10.79
C ALA A 43 2.77 -2.83 11.07
N ASP A 44 3.21 -1.60 11.31
CA ASP A 44 2.28 -0.48 11.45
C ASP A 44 1.58 -0.21 10.13
N GLU A 45 0.31 0.20 10.20
CA GLU A 45 -0.44 0.63 9.03
C GLU A 45 0.15 1.91 8.46
N LEU A 46 0.02 2.07 7.16
CA LEU A 46 0.51 3.22 6.43
C LEU A 46 -0.63 3.88 5.66
N VAL A 47 -0.50 5.16 5.39
CA VAL A 47 -1.44 5.88 4.52
C VAL A 47 -0.81 6.01 3.14
N ALA A 48 -1.47 5.46 2.13
CA ALA A 48 -0.97 5.44 0.76
C ALA A 48 -1.84 6.29 -0.17
N TRP A 49 -1.19 6.97 -1.12
CA TRP A 49 -1.87 7.66 -2.20
C TRP A 49 -2.35 6.62 -3.22
N ASP A 50 -3.65 6.64 -3.53
CA ASP A 50 -4.30 5.66 -4.42
C ASP A 50 -4.90 6.33 -5.65
N ASP A 51 -4.24 6.21 -6.79
CA ASP A 51 -4.76 6.67 -8.09
C ASP A 51 -5.52 5.57 -8.84
N LEU A 52 -5.53 4.35 -8.31
CA LEU A 52 -6.09 3.19 -9.01
C LEU A 52 -7.51 2.83 -8.56
N GLY A 53 -7.89 3.27 -7.36
CA GLY A 53 -9.22 2.96 -6.83
C GLY A 53 -9.32 1.60 -6.16
N ALA A 54 -8.35 1.27 -5.30
CA ALA A 54 -8.35 0.00 -4.58
C ALA A 54 -9.50 -0.05 -3.57
N GLY A 55 -10.19 -1.18 -3.52
CA GLY A 55 -11.28 -1.42 -2.58
C GLY A 55 -10.79 -1.99 -1.25
N LEU A 56 -11.63 -1.86 -0.21
CA LEU A 56 -11.36 -2.45 1.11
C LEU A 56 -11.17 -3.96 0.99
N GLY A 57 -10.18 -4.49 1.69
CA GLY A 57 -9.85 -5.91 1.68
C GLY A 57 -8.97 -6.35 0.52
N GLY A 58 -8.78 -5.51 -0.49
CA GLY A 58 -7.95 -5.83 -1.64
C GLY A 58 -6.46 -5.87 -1.30
N LEU A 59 -5.72 -6.74 -1.99
CA LEU A 59 -4.27 -6.78 -1.91
C LEU A 59 -3.68 -5.82 -2.93
N VAL A 60 -2.65 -5.10 -2.52
CA VAL A 60 -1.98 -4.08 -3.34
C VAL A 60 -0.48 -4.16 -3.16
N THR A 61 0.27 -3.52 -4.05
CA THR A 61 1.67 -3.23 -3.81
C THR A 61 1.83 -1.76 -3.50
N ILE A 62 2.78 -1.43 -2.64
CA ILE A 62 3.10 -0.06 -2.27
C ILE A 62 4.57 0.23 -2.51
N SER A 63 4.84 1.46 -2.96
CA SER A 63 6.18 2.02 -3.07
C SER A 63 6.35 3.08 -2.00
N GLU A 64 7.52 3.16 -1.40
CA GLU A 64 7.78 4.00 -0.24
C GLU A 64 8.95 4.95 -0.46
N GLY A 65 9.00 6.01 0.36
CA GLY A 65 10.08 6.98 0.33
C GLY A 65 10.08 7.80 -0.96
N ALA A 66 11.25 8.08 -1.48
CA ALA A 66 11.40 8.90 -2.67
C ALA A 66 10.76 8.28 -3.92
N GLU A 67 10.66 6.96 -3.97
CA GLU A 67 10.03 6.25 -5.09
C GLU A 67 8.54 6.58 -5.20
N ALA A 68 7.88 6.85 -4.07
CA ALA A 68 6.45 7.12 -4.04
C ALA A 68 6.07 8.40 -4.80
N SER A 69 6.98 9.35 -4.93
CA SER A 69 6.73 10.62 -5.63
C SER A 69 7.05 10.57 -7.11
N GLN A 70 7.73 9.53 -7.60
CA GLN A 70 8.15 9.42 -9.00
C GLN A 70 6.98 9.50 -10.01
N PRO A 71 5.82 8.87 -9.77
CA PRO A 71 4.70 8.93 -10.71
C PRO A 71 4.15 10.33 -10.93
N PHE A 72 4.44 11.27 -10.05
CA PHE A 72 3.93 12.64 -10.12
C PHE A 72 4.84 13.61 -10.84
N ARG A 73 6.07 13.20 -11.18
CA ARG A 73 7.02 14.09 -11.84
C ARG A 73 6.46 14.66 -13.16
N PRO A 74 6.74 15.91 -13.49
CA PRO A 74 7.63 16.86 -12.78
C PRO A 74 6.98 17.56 -11.57
N GLU A 75 5.75 17.25 -11.22
CA GLU A 75 5.10 17.87 -10.07
C GLU A 75 5.72 17.41 -8.75
N MET A 76 5.78 18.35 -7.81
CA MET A 76 6.26 18.07 -6.45
C MET A 76 5.07 17.68 -5.59
N LYS A 77 5.04 16.44 -5.12
CA LYS A 77 3.99 15.94 -4.22
C LYS A 77 4.62 15.43 -2.92
N ALA A 78 4.00 15.76 -1.79
CA ALA A 78 4.46 15.31 -0.48
C ALA A 78 3.95 13.90 -0.20
N VAL A 79 4.35 12.95 -1.03
CA VAL A 79 3.91 11.56 -0.99
C VAL A 79 5.09 10.66 -0.59
N ASP A 80 4.93 9.88 0.46
CA ASP A 80 5.94 8.93 0.91
C ASP A 80 5.48 7.46 0.82
N VAL A 81 4.20 7.22 0.54
CA VAL A 81 3.67 5.88 0.24
C VAL A 81 2.72 6.00 -0.93
N TYR A 82 2.98 5.26 -2.00
CA TYR A 82 2.19 5.27 -3.22
C TYR A 82 1.69 3.86 -3.52
N LEU A 83 0.39 3.72 -3.76
CA LEU A 83 -0.22 2.45 -4.15
C LEU A 83 0.11 2.20 -5.63
N SER A 84 1.04 1.30 -5.89
CA SER A 84 1.62 1.11 -7.22
C SER A 84 0.87 0.10 -8.08
N ALA A 85 0.15 -0.84 -7.46
CA ALA A 85 -0.65 -1.81 -8.22
C ALA A 85 -1.74 -2.43 -7.34
N ILE A 86 -2.85 -2.80 -7.95
CA ILE A 86 -3.86 -3.65 -7.35
C ILE A 86 -3.55 -5.07 -7.82
N LEU A 87 -3.45 -6.01 -6.87
CA LEU A 87 -3.08 -7.38 -7.18
C LEU A 87 -4.33 -8.22 -7.43
N ASP A 88 -4.28 -9.01 -8.50
CA ASP A 88 -5.30 -9.99 -8.77
C ASP A 88 -5.07 -11.23 -7.88
N ARG A 89 -3.81 -11.69 -7.84
CA ARG A 89 -3.49 -12.94 -7.17
C ARG A 89 -2.02 -12.94 -6.72
N VAL A 90 -1.75 -13.57 -5.56
CA VAL A 90 -0.39 -13.81 -5.07
C VAL A 90 -0.22 -15.32 -4.90
N GLU A 91 0.82 -15.87 -5.52
CA GLU A 91 1.15 -17.28 -5.39
C GLU A 91 2.45 -17.43 -4.61
N ILE A 92 2.44 -18.30 -3.61
CA ILE A 92 3.60 -18.59 -2.77
C ILE A 92 3.78 -20.09 -2.75
N ASP A 93 4.97 -20.57 -3.17
CA ASP A 93 5.29 -21.98 -3.09
C ASP A 93 5.54 -22.36 -1.64
N PRO A 94 4.69 -23.20 -1.03
CA PRO A 94 4.81 -23.54 0.39
C PRO A 94 6.08 -24.34 0.69
N ASN A 95 6.67 -25.00 -0.31
CA ASN A 95 7.86 -25.80 -0.12
C ASN A 95 9.16 -24.97 -0.06
N LEU A 96 9.10 -23.71 -0.47
CA LEU A 96 10.27 -22.84 -0.52
C LEU A 96 10.37 -21.86 0.65
N LEU A 97 9.37 -21.80 1.53
CA LEU A 97 9.36 -20.88 2.65
C LEU A 97 9.78 -21.61 3.93
N PRO A 98 10.82 -21.11 4.65
CA PRO A 98 11.20 -21.66 5.96
C PRO A 98 10.04 -21.54 6.94
N GLY A 99 9.85 -22.54 7.78
CA GLY A 99 8.82 -22.53 8.80
C GLY A 99 7.40 -22.68 8.27
N ALA A 100 7.26 -23.07 7.03
CA ALA A 100 5.96 -23.30 6.41
C ALA A 100 5.29 -24.57 6.95
#